data_5072eb344dd66a1234daa9bf9c742edb
#
_entry.id   5072eb344dd66a1234daa9bf9c742edb
#
_cell.length_a   1.000
_cell.length_b   1.000
_cell.length_c   1.000
_cell.angle_alpha   90.00
_cell.angle_beta   90.00
_cell.angle_gamma   90.00
#
_symmetry.space_group_name_H-M   'P 1'
#
loop_
_entity.id
_entity.type
_entity.pdbx_description
1 polymer ?
#
loop_
_entity_poly.entity_id
_entity_poly.type
_entity_poly.pdbx_seq_one_letter_code
_entity_poly.pdbx_strand_id
1 'polypeptide(L)'
;MPTLYALKPAFQDRLRPLVNRLAAMGVTANGITVAAALLSIAAGSAIAILPDWSPLLFLIPLVLFLRMALNAIDGMLAREHGQASTLGMYLNEICDVVSDLALILPFAALPQFGAWGVVAFAIAAALTEFAGVLGIAAGIGRNYAGPFGKSDRALALGVVAVLAAAGLWPEAIAPFV
;
A
#
# COMPACT_ATOMS: atom_id res chain seq x y z
N MET A 1 11.78 -23.36 5.65
CA MET A 1 11.38 -22.72 4.37
C MET A 1 11.75 -21.23 4.43
N PRO A 2 12.41 -20.66 3.43
CA PRO A 2 12.66 -19.22 3.41
C PRO A 2 11.32 -18.50 3.31
N THR A 3 10.95 -17.81 4.35
CA THR A 3 9.73 -16.97 4.39
C THR A 3 10.02 -15.69 3.61
N LEU A 4 8.97 -15.06 3.04
CA LEU A 4 9.05 -13.72 2.42
C LEU A 4 9.73 -12.70 3.35
N TYR A 5 9.66 -12.93 4.65
CA TYR A 5 10.36 -12.13 5.67
C TYR A 5 11.90 -12.22 5.57
N ALA A 6 12.44 -13.36 5.13
CA ALA A 6 13.88 -13.53 4.92
C ALA A 6 14.40 -12.75 3.69
N LEU A 7 13.52 -12.35 2.77
CA LEU A 7 13.88 -11.54 1.60
C LEU A 7 14.02 -10.04 1.93
N LYS A 8 13.44 -9.59 3.05
CA LYS A 8 13.44 -8.17 3.43
C LYS A 8 14.84 -7.59 3.61
N PRO A 9 15.79 -8.23 4.33
CA PRO A 9 17.16 -7.73 4.45
C PRO A 9 17.85 -7.64 3.08
N ALA A 10 17.77 -8.69 2.26
CA ALA A 10 18.41 -8.71 0.94
C ALA A 10 17.84 -7.62 0.01
N PHE A 11 16.53 -7.32 0.10
CA PHE A 11 15.91 -6.24 -0.63
C PHE A 11 16.40 -4.88 -0.14
N GLN A 12 16.50 -4.68 1.17
CA GLN A 12 17.03 -3.45 1.76
C GLN A 12 18.52 -3.24 1.39
N ASP A 13 19.33 -4.29 1.39
CA ASP A 13 20.73 -4.20 0.99
C ASP A 13 20.89 -3.73 -0.46
N ARG A 14 20.02 -4.16 -1.35
CA ARG A 14 20.00 -3.68 -2.74
C ARG A 14 19.56 -2.23 -2.86
N LEU A 15 18.68 -1.76 -1.99
CA LEU A 15 18.22 -0.36 -1.97
C LEU A 15 19.22 0.58 -1.30
N ARG A 16 20.11 0.08 -0.42
CA ARG A 16 21.01 0.91 0.39
C ARG A 16 21.87 1.90 -0.42
N PRO A 17 22.46 1.53 -1.59
CA PRO A 17 23.19 2.52 -2.39
C PRO A 17 22.33 3.69 -2.87
N LEU A 18 21.05 3.40 -3.22
CA LEU A 18 20.08 4.44 -3.58
C LEU A 18 19.71 5.31 -2.38
N VAL A 19 19.44 4.70 -1.22
CA VAL A 19 19.12 5.40 0.03
C VAL A 19 20.24 6.36 0.42
N ASN A 20 21.50 5.92 0.36
CA ASN A 20 22.67 6.75 0.66
C ASN A 20 22.77 7.97 -0.29
N ARG A 21 22.48 7.76 -1.58
CA ARG A 21 22.46 8.87 -2.56
C ARG A 21 21.32 9.86 -2.27
N LEU A 22 20.12 9.36 -1.99
CA LEU A 22 18.96 10.19 -1.66
C LEU A 22 19.23 11.02 -0.39
N ALA A 23 19.81 10.39 0.65
CA ALA A 23 20.21 11.09 1.87
C ALA A 23 21.25 12.20 1.59
N ALA A 24 22.27 11.91 0.77
CA ALA A 24 23.29 12.89 0.38
C ALA A 24 22.69 14.06 -0.44
N MET A 25 21.60 13.83 -1.15
CA MET A 25 20.85 14.85 -1.89
C MET A 25 19.86 15.64 -1.00
N GLY A 26 19.78 15.34 0.29
CA GLY A 26 18.86 16.00 1.22
C GLY A 26 17.41 15.52 1.14
N VAL A 27 17.16 14.38 0.48
CA VAL A 27 15.82 13.78 0.45
C VAL A 27 15.44 13.29 1.83
N THR A 28 14.22 13.61 2.27
CA THR A 28 13.73 13.27 3.61
C THR A 28 12.85 12.01 3.60
N ALA A 29 12.89 11.25 4.70
CA ALA A 29 12.01 10.10 4.91
C ALA A 29 10.54 10.50 4.75
N ASN A 30 10.12 11.62 5.36
CA ASN A 30 8.75 12.13 5.25
C ASN A 30 8.36 12.47 3.80
N GLY A 31 9.30 13.02 3.02
CA GLY A 31 9.08 13.31 1.60
C GLY A 31 8.81 12.05 0.78
N ILE A 32 9.54 10.96 1.05
CA ILE A 32 9.32 9.65 0.39
C ILE A 32 7.96 9.07 0.79
N THR A 33 7.60 9.14 2.08
CA THR A 33 6.29 8.67 2.57
C THR A 33 5.13 9.40 1.86
N VAL A 34 5.23 10.73 1.77
CA VAL A 34 4.20 11.55 1.06
C VAL A 34 4.20 11.23 -0.44
N ALA A 35 5.36 11.06 -1.07
CA ALA A 35 5.44 10.71 -2.49
C ALA A 35 4.76 9.35 -2.78
N ALA A 36 4.91 8.36 -1.89
CA ALA A 36 4.22 7.07 -2.01
C ALA A 36 2.69 7.21 -1.94
N ALA A 37 2.19 8.10 -1.05
CA ALA A 37 0.77 8.38 -0.97
C ALA A 37 0.25 9.10 -2.22
N LEU A 38 0.97 10.12 -2.70
CA LEU A 38 0.60 10.84 -3.91
C LEU A 38 0.59 9.94 -5.16
N LEU A 39 1.55 9.02 -5.28
CA LEU A 39 1.57 8.00 -6.32
C LEU A 39 0.31 7.13 -6.28
N SER A 40 -0.11 6.69 -5.09
CA SER A 40 -1.31 5.88 -4.90
C SER A 40 -2.59 6.65 -5.25
N ILE A 41 -2.68 7.91 -4.82
CA ILE A 41 -3.80 8.80 -5.13
C ILE A 41 -3.88 9.03 -6.64
N ALA A 42 -2.76 9.32 -7.30
CA ALA A 42 -2.73 9.55 -8.74
C ALA A 42 -3.20 8.31 -9.53
N ALA A 43 -2.71 7.12 -9.17
CA ALA A 43 -3.13 5.87 -9.81
C ALA A 43 -4.61 5.56 -9.57
N GLY A 44 -5.08 5.68 -8.34
CA GLY A 44 -6.48 5.47 -8.00
C GLY A 44 -7.41 6.47 -8.68
N SER A 45 -7.02 7.74 -8.73
CA SER A 45 -7.77 8.78 -9.45
C SER A 45 -7.87 8.48 -10.95
N ALA A 46 -6.78 8.02 -11.58
CA ALA A 46 -6.79 7.65 -12.99
C ALA A 46 -7.81 6.52 -13.27
N ILE A 47 -7.86 5.49 -12.41
CA ILE A 47 -8.82 4.39 -12.52
C ILE A 47 -10.26 4.91 -12.33
N ALA A 48 -10.50 5.77 -11.33
CA ALA A 48 -11.83 6.32 -11.06
C ALA A 48 -12.36 7.21 -12.20
N ILE A 49 -11.46 7.95 -12.90
CA ILE A 49 -11.82 8.84 -14.01
C ILE A 49 -12.06 8.07 -15.31
N LEU A 50 -11.38 6.92 -15.49
CA LEU A 50 -11.43 6.11 -16.69
C LEU A 50 -11.85 4.66 -16.37
N PRO A 51 -13.03 4.44 -15.77
CA PRO A 51 -13.45 3.12 -15.28
C PRO A 51 -13.60 2.07 -16.40
N ASP A 52 -13.94 2.53 -17.61
CA ASP A 52 -14.12 1.64 -18.77
C ASP A 52 -12.80 1.18 -19.41
N TRP A 53 -11.66 1.77 -19.01
CA TRP A 53 -10.36 1.38 -19.55
C TRP A 53 -9.66 0.37 -18.64
N SER A 54 -10.06 -0.89 -18.74
CA SER A 54 -9.54 -1.99 -17.92
C SER A 54 -8.00 -2.12 -17.88
N PRO A 55 -7.20 -1.78 -18.93
CA PRO A 55 -5.75 -1.86 -18.84
C PRO A 55 -5.13 -0.99 -17.75
N LEU A 56 -5.82 0.06 -17.28
CA LEU A 56 -5.35 0.86 -16.13
C LEU A 56 -5.20 0.06 -14.85
N LEU A 57 -5.94 -1.02 -14.70
CA LEU A 57 -5.85 -1.88 -13.52
C LEU A 57 -4.47 -2.55 -13.39
N PHE A 58 -3.70 -2.70 -14.47
CA PHE A 58 -2.31 -3.15 -14.40
C PHE A 58 -1.39 -2.15 -13.67
N LEU A 59 -1.81 -0.88 -13.48
CA LEU A 59 -1.07 0.05 -12.63
C LEU A 59 -1.09 -0.38 -11.16
N ILE A 60 -2.13 -1.07 -10.70
CA ILE A 60 -2.27 -1.46 -9.28
C ILE A 60 -1.07 -2.29 -8.81
N PRO A 61 -0.74 -3.46 -9.40
CA PRO A 61 0.42 -4.23 -8.95
C PRO A 61 1.74 -3.46 -9.09
N LEU A 62 1.89 -2.64 -10.13
CA LEU A 62 3.07 -1.78 -10.29
C LEU A 62 3.19 -0.77 -9.15
N VAL A 63 2.11 -0.06 -8.84
CA VAL A 63 2.09 0.94 -7.76
C VAL A 63 2.30 0.29 -6.40
N LEU A 64 1.70 -0.87 -6.15
CA LEU A 64 1.91 -1.63 -4.91
C LEU A 64 3.37 -2.05 -4.74
N PHE A 65 4.04 -2.48 -5.81
CA PHE A 65 5.47 -2.78 -5.80
C PHE A 65 6.32 -1.53 -5.53
N LEU A 66 6.03 -0.42 -6.21
CA LEU A 66 6.74 0.85 -5.99
C LEU A 66 6.53 1.37 -4.57
N ARG A 67 5.30 1.29 -4.03
CA ARG A 67 5.03 1.63 -2.62
C ARG A 67 5.85 0.77 -1.65
N MET A 68 5.95 -0.54 -1.91
CA MET A 68 6.78 -1.42 -1.08
C MET A 68 8.24 -0.95 -1.06
N ALA A 69 8.77 -0.54 -2.21
CA ALA A 69 10.13 -0.01 -2.32
C ALA A 69 10.27 1.35 -1.59
N LEU A 70 9.33 2.28 -1.82
CA LEU A 70 9.33 3.60 -1.17
C LEU A 70 9.21 3.48 0.36
N ASN A 71 8.34 2.61 0.87
CA ASN A 71 8.21 2.35 2.31
C ASN A 71 9.46 1.65 2.91
N ALA A 72 10.24 0.91 2.11
CA ALA A 72 11.53 0.42 2.56
C ALA A 72 12.56 1.56 2.63
N ILE A 73 12.57 2.47 1.63
CA ILE A 73 13.47 3.61 1.54
C ILE A 73 13.21 4.59 2.68
N ASP A 74 11.95 4.99 2.95
CA ASP A 74 11.63 5.93 4.03
C ASP A 74 12.04 5.37 5.39
N GLY A 75 11.76 4.09 5.64
CA GLY A 75 12.19 3.42 6.85
C GLY A 75 13.71 3.31 7.00
N MET A 76 14.47 3.16 5.91
CA MET A 76 15.93 3.17 5.94
C MET A 76 16.46 4.59 6.17
N LEU A 77 15.93 5.61 5.48
CA LEU A 77 16.27 7.02 5.73
C LEU A 77 16.03 7.40 7.19
N ALA A 78 14.88 7.00 7.74
CA ALA A 78 14.55 7.28 9.13
C ALA A 78 15.54 6.64 10.11
N ARG A 79 15.88 5.36 9.93
CA ARG A 79 16.70 4.61 10.90
C ARG A 79 18.21 4.75 10.67
N GLU A 80 18.65 4.71 9.41
CA GLU A 80 20.08 4.66 9.07
C GLU A 80 20.69 6.07 8.91
N HIS A 81 19.85 7.09 8.62
CA HIS A 81 20.28 8.48 8.43
C HIS A 81 19.74 9.46 9.47
N GLY A 82 19.26 8.97 10.61
CA GLY A 82 18.85 9.80 11.75
C GLY A 82 17.63 10.69 11.49
N GLN A 83 16.76 10.36 10.53
CA GLN A 83 15.58 11.14 10.16
C GLN A 83 14.30 10.69 10.87
N ALA A 84 14.40 9.81 11.87
CA ALA A 84 13.25 9.38 12.65
C ALA A 84 12.64 10.55 13.42
N SER A 85 11.31 10.71 13.35
CA SER A 85 10.59 11.79 14.03
C SER A 85 9.18 11.37 14.41
N THR A 86 8.59 12.03 15.40
CA THR A 86 7.18 11.82 15.77
C THR A 86 6.25 12.14 14.61
N LEU A 87 6.51 13.23 13.88
CA LEU A 87 5.76 13.59 12.68
C LEU A 87 5.85 12.47 11.61
N GLY A 88 7.07 11.95 11.40
CA GLY A 88 7.28 10.85 10.45
C GLY A 88 6.50 9.58 10.80
N MET A 89 6.38 9.28 12.10
CA MET A 89 5.55 8.16 12.57
C MET A 89 4.06 8.38 12.20
N TYR A 90 3.50 9.56 12.49
CA TYR A 90 2.11 9.86 12.13
C TYR A 90 1.88 9.88 10.62
N LEU A 91 2.79 10.50 9.86
CA LEU A 91 2.71 10.54 8.40
C LEU A 91 2.70 9.13 7.81
N ASN A 92 3.57 8.25 8.29
CA ASN A 92 3.65 6.87 7.81
C ASN A 92 2.29 6.15 7.97
N GLU A 93 1.68 6.23 9.16
CA GLU A 93 0.39 5.55 9.42
C GLU A 93 -0.75 6.15 8.59
N ILE A 94 -0.85 7.49 8.55
CA ILE A 94 -1.91 8.18 7.81
C ILE A 94 -1.75 7.95 6.31
N CYS A 95 -0.54 8.11 5.76
CA CYS A 95 -0.26 7.91 4.35
C CYS A 95 -0.50 6.45 3.91
N ASP A 96 -0.27 5.48 4.79
CA ASP A 96 -0.57 4.07 4.50
C ASP A 96 -2.07 3.85 4.35
N VAL A 97 -2.90 4.36 5.29
CA VAL A 97 -4.36 4.28 5.19
C VAL A 97 -4.88 5.00 3.94
N VAL A 98 -4.42 6.24 3.72
CA VAL A 98 -4.82 7.03 2.54
C VAL A 98 -4.46 6.32 1.24
N SER A 99 -3.28 5.74 1.16
CA SER A 99 -2.82 5.01 -0.01
C SER A 99 -3.66 3.76 -0.29
N ASP A 100 -3.98 2.98 0.76
CA ASP A 100 -4.81 1.78 0.63
C ASP A 100 -6.21 2.16 0.15
N LEU A 101 -6.83 3.18 0.77
CA LEU A 101 -8.15 3.68 0.36
C LEU A 101 -8.13 4.20 -1.09
N ALA A 102 -7.09 4.95 -1.47
CA ALA A 102 -6.95 5.50 -2.81
C ALA A 102 -6.86 4.40 -3.89
N LEU A 103 -6.28 3.24 -3.58
CA LEU A 103 -6.16 2.13 -4.51
C LEU A 103 -7.37 1.18 -4.48
N ILE A 104 -8.10 1.09 -3.36
CA ILE A 104 -9.26 0.20 -3.20
C ILE A 104 -10.54 0.86 -3.74
N LEU A 105 -10.85 2.09 -3.29
CA LEU A 105 -12.13 2.74 -3.57
C LEU A 105 -12.47 2.90 -5.07
N PRO A 106 -11.51 3.14 -5.98
CA PRO A 106 -11.80 3.21 -7.41
C PRO A 106 -12.48 1.97 -7.99
N PHE A 107 -12.28 0.78 -7.39
CA PHE A 107 -12.95 -0.43 -7.81
C PHE A 107 -14.48 -0.36 -7.68
N ALA A 108 -15.01 0.51 -6.80
CA ALA A 108 -16.44 0.74 -6.66
C ALA A 108 -17.08 1.41 -7.90
N ALA A 109 -16.28 2.05 -8.75
CA ALA A 109 -16.73 2.63 -10.02
C ALA A 109 -16.70 1.62 -11.20
N LEU A 110 -16.09 0.44 -11.00
CA LEU A 110 -15.96 -0.57 -12.05
C LEU A 110 -17.23 -1.44 -12.08
N PRO A 111 -17.84 -1.66 -13.27
CA PRO A 111 -19.12 -2.38 -13.38
C PRO A 111 -19.12 -3.82 -12.83
N GLN A 112 -17.95 -4.47 -12.85
CA GLN A 112 -17.77 -5.85 -12.39
C GLN A 112 -17.64 -5.99 -10.87
N PHE A 113 -17.62 -4.89 -10.12
CA PHE A 113 -17.51 -4.91 -8.65
C PHE A 113 -18.73 -4.28 -8.00
N GLY A 114 -19.21 -4.86 -6.91
CA GLY A 114 -20.28 -4.30 -6.10
C GLY A 114 -19.74 -3.17 -5.23
N ALA A 115 -20.24 -1.93 -5.41
CA ALA A 115 -19.75 -0.75 -4.71
C ALA A 115 -19.77 -0.91 -3.17
N TRP A 116 -20.80 -1.51 -2.61
CA TRP A 116 -20.91 -1.73 -1.16
C TRP A 116 -19.86 -2.69 -0.63
N GLY A 117 -19.54 -3.76 -1.38
CA GLY A 117 -18.49 -4.72 -1.02
C GLY A 117 -17.11 -4.05 -1.01
N VAL A 118 -16.81 -3.23 -2.03
CA VAL A 118 -15.56 -2.46 -2.10
C VAL A 118 -15.45 -1.49 -0.92
N VAL A 119 -16.52 -0.76 -0.61
CA VAL A 119 -16.53 0.18 0.54
C VAL A 119 -16.36 -0.57 1.86
N ALA A 120 -17.06 -1.69 2.06
CA ALA A 120 -16.92 -2.51 3.26
C ALA A 120 -15.48 -3.03 3.42
N PHE A 121 -14.85 -3.48 2.33
CA PHE A 121 -13.45 -3.91 2.32
C PHE A 121 -12.50 -2.76 2.64
N ALA A 122 -12.72 -1.57 2.09
CA ALA A 122 -11.93 -0.38 2.37
C ALA A 122 -12.00 0.02 3.85
N ILE A 123 -13.20 -0.01 4.45
CA ILE A 123 -13.40 0.24 5.89
C ILE A 123 -12.68 -0.82 6.73
N ALA A 124 -12.83 -2.10 6.39
CA ALA A 124 -12.15 -3.18 7.10
C ALA A 124 -10.61 -3.04 7.03
N ALA A 125 -10.07 -2.66 5.86
CA ALA A 125 -8.64 -2.38 5.69
C ALA A 125 -8.17 -1.25 6.60
N ALA A 126 -8.90 -0.12 6.65
CA ALA A 126 -8.57 1.00 7.54
C ALA A 126 -8.64 0.60 9.03
N LEU A 127 -9.65 -0.19 9.42
CA LEU A 127 -9.79 -0.68 10.80
C LEU A 127 -8.65 -1.62 11.21
N THR A 128 -8.13 -2.45 10.30
CA THR A 128 -6.96 -3.30 10.60
C THR A 128 -5.69 -2.49 10.82
N GLU A 129 -5.46 -1.41 10.06
CA GLU A 129 -4.33 -0.50 10.32
C GLU A 129 -4.51 0.21 11.67
N PHE A 130 -5.70 0.74 11.93
CA PHE A 130 -6.03 1.38 13.21
C PHE A 130 -5.80 0.44 14.40
N ALA A 131 -6.27 -0.81 14.31
CA ALA A 131 -6.04 -1.81 15.35
C ALA A 131 -4.55 -2.10 15.57
N GLY A 132 -3.75 -2.15 14.49
CA GLY A 132 -2.29 -2.30 14.58
C GLY A 132 -1.62 -1.16 15.32
N VAL A 133 -2.06 0.08 15.09
CA VAL A 133 -1.54 1.28 15.76
C VAL A 133 -1.97 1.34 17.24
N LEU A 134 -3.17 0.87 17.59
CA LEU A 134 -3.63 0.79 18.98
C LEU A 134 -2.72 -0.08 19.86
N GLY A 135 -1.99 -1.03 19.27
CA GLY A 135 -0.96 -1.78 19.99
C GLY A 135 0.11 -0.88 20.63
N ILE A 136 0.45 0.25 20.00
CA ILE A 136 1.38 1.25 20.57
C ILE A 136 0.78 1.86 21.83
N ALA A 137 -0.49 2.26 21.78
CA ALA A 137 -1.19 2.84 22.93
C ALA A 137 -1.35 1.84 24.09
N ALA A 138 -1.46 0.54 23.76
CA ALA A 138 -1.52 -0.54 24.74
C ALA A 138 -0.12 -0.94 25.29
N GLY A 139 0.96 -0.30 24.86
CA GLY A 139 2.32 -0.60 25.33
C GLY A 139 2.96 -1.88 24.76
N ILE A 140 2.31 -2.56 23.82
CA ILE A 140 2.82 -3.79 23.18
C ILE A 140 3.52 -3.54 21.83
N GLY A 141 3.66 -2.27 21.44
CA GLY A 141 4.21 -1.88 20.15
C GLY A 141 3.22 -2.08 18.99
N ARG A 142 3.68 -1.78 17.76
CA ARG A 142 2.89 -2.04 16.55
C ARG A 142 2.66 -3.56 16.41
N ASN A 143 1.41 -3.96 16.30
CA ASN A 143 1.07 -5.36 16.11
C ASN A 143 0.17 -5.54 14.87
N TYR A 144 0.78 -6.02 13.81
CA TYR A 144 0.11 -6.38 12.54
C TYR A 144 0.08 -7.92 12.35
N ALA A 145 0.30 -8.67 13.42
CA ALA A 145 0.21 -10.14 13.41
C ALA A 145 -1.26 -10.56 13.42
N GLY A 146 -1.83 -10.71 12.26
CA GLY A 146 -3.21 -11.18 12.09
C GLY A 146 -3.40 -11.77 10.69
N PRO A 147 -4.48 -12.53 10.48
CA PRO A 147 -4.85 -12.98 9.16
C PRO A 147 -5.20 -11.76 8.29
N PHE A 148 -4.74 -11.77 7.05
CA PHE A 148 -5.00 -10.72 6.07
C PHE A 148 -4.38 -9.36 6.41
N GLY A 149 -3.09 -9.40 6.81
CA GLY A 149 -2.29 -8.21 7.07
C GLY A 149 -2.05 -7.36 5.81
N LYS A 150 -1.36 -6.22 5.97
CA LYS A 150 -1.09 -5.26 4.90
C LYS A 150 -0.52 -5.90 3.62
N SER A 151 0.44 -6.82 3.76
CA SER A 151 1.05 -7.50 2.61
C SER A 151 0.08 -8.44 1.90
N ASP A 152 -0.79 -9.12 2.65
CA ASP A 152 -1.78 -10.03 2.09
C ASP A 152 -2.87 -9.25 1.35
N ARG A 153 -3.32 -8.11 1.91
CA ARG A 153 -4.26 -7.19 1.24
C ARG A 153 -3.68 -6.64 -0.06
N ALA A 154 -2.41 -6.20 -0.05
CA ALA A 154 -1.74 -5.70 -1.23
C ALA A 154 -1.63 -6.79 -2.32
N LEU A 155 -1.25 -8.01 -1.94
CA LEU A 155 -1.20 -9.15 -2.87
C LEU A 155 -2.59 -9.46 -3.44
N ALA A 156 -3.61 -9.55 -2.59
CA ALA A 156 -4.99 -9.83 -3.00
C ALA A 156 -5.50 -8.75 -3.97
N LEU A 157 -5.32 -7.46 -3.64
CA LEU A 157 -5.70 -6.35 -4.50
C LEU A 157 -4.97 -6.40 -5.85
N GLY A 158 -3.67 -6.70 -5.84
CA GLY A 158 -2.87 -6.85 -7.06
C GLY A 158 -3.39 -8.00 -7.96
N VAL A 159 -3.71 -9.15 -7.36
CA VAL A 159 -4.27 -10.30 -8.10
C VAL A 159 -5.64 -9.97 -8.67
N VAL A 160 -6.54 -9.40 -7.87
CA VAL A 160 -7.88 -8.97 -8.31
C VAL A 160 -7.77 -7.99 -9.48
N ALA A 161 -6.88 -7.00 -9.37
CA ALA A 161 -6.65 -6.01 -10.41
C ALA A 161 -6.18 -6.65 -11.74
N VAL A 162 -5.24 -7.60 -11.67
CA VAL A 162 -4.75 -8.31 -12.86
C VAL A 162 -5.86 -9.16 -13.48
N LEU A 163 -6.60 -9.91 -12.68
CA LEU A 163 -7.73 -10.74 -13.19
C LEU A 163 -8.80 -9.87 -13.86
N ALA A 164 -9.16 -8.75 -13.24
CA ALA A 164 -10.12 -7.81 -13.80
C ALA A 164 -9.60 -7.15 -15.09
N ALA A 165 -8.33 -6.73 -15.13
CA ALA A 165 -7.69 -6.17 -16.32
C ALA A 165 -7.65 -7.15 -17.49
N ALA A 166 -7.43 -8.43 -17.19
CA ALA A 166 -7.38 -9.51 -18.19
C ALA A 166 -8.78 -10.02 -18.62
N GLY A 167 -9.87 -9.48 -18.06
CA GLY A 167 -11.24 -9.98 -18.32
C GLY A 167 -11.51 -11.36 -17.74
N LEU A 168 -10.71 -11.79 -16.76
CA LEU A 168 -10.81 -13.10 -16.10
C LEU A 168 -11.54 -13.03 -14.74
N TRP A 169 -12.11 -11.88 -14.39
CA TRP A 169 -12.88 -11.72 -13.15
C TRP A 169 -14.17 -12.52 -13.24
N PRO A 170 -14.47 -13.42 -12.28
CA PRO A 170 -15.65 -14.28 -12.35
C PRO A 170 -16.94 -13.47 -12.25
N GLU A 171 -17.82 -13.56 -13.25
CA GLU A 171 -19.14 -12.89 -13.23
C GLU A 171 -20.02 -13.32 -12.06
N ALA A 172 -19.87 -14.56 -11.58
CA ALA A 172 -20.62 -15.09 -10.45
C ALA A 172 -20.33 -14.39 -9.12
N ILE A 173 -19.21 -13.68 -9.00
CA ILE A 173 -18.81 -12.95 -7.78
C ILE A 173 -19.22 -11.47 -7.88
N ALA A 174 -19.47 -10.97 -9.08
CA ALA A 174 -19.79 -9.57 -9.32
C ALA A 174 -20.98 -9.02 -8.49
N PRO A 175 -22.09 -9.75 -8.25
CA PRO A 175 -23.21 -9.25 -7.46
C PRO A 175 -22.95 -9.25 -5.93
N PHE A 176 -21.89 -9.92 -5.46
CA PHE A 176 -21.58 -10.08 -4.02
C PHE A 176 -20.40 -9.20 -3.55
N VAL A 177 -19.73 -8.54 -4.46
CA VAL A 177 -18.61 -7.62 -4.21
C VAL A 177 -18.98 -6.23 -4.61
#